data_154e25ef25c22c836d90ec6e8b227bd0
#
_entry.id   154e25ef25c22c836d90ec6e8b227bd0
#
_cell.length_a   1.000
_cell.length_b   1.000
_cell.length_c   1.000
_cell.angle_alpha   90.00
_cell.angle_beta   90.00
_cell.angle_gamma   90.00
#
_symmetry.space_group_name_H-M   'P 1'
#
loop_
_entity.id
_entity.type
_entity.pdbx_description
1 polymer ?
#
loop_
_entity_poly.entity_id
_entity_poly.type
_entity_poly.pdbx_seq_one_letter_code
_entity_poly.pdbx_strand_id
1 'polypeptide(L)'
;MRVVAAMSGGVDSAVAAARALEAGHEVIGVHLALSQSPEAVRAGSRGCCSLEDSADARRVADKLGIPFYVWDFSGRFKADVIDNFVDSYAIGETPNPCLRCNEKIKFEALLDRSIALGFDAVVTGHYAQLHDGVLRRGVDADKDQSYVLGVLTDEQLAHCMFPVGDTVKPEIREEAADAGFGVANKPDSHDICFIPDGRTQAFLGSKIGLRPGLVRDTGGETVAEHDGVYGFTVGQRKGLGLPRETLDGRPRYVTDIDAHSGTVTVGTREDLRVGGIIADRLKRLDPEVQGREFDCEVQVRAHGGVVTARARLVDDPAPVTPAGRVKEADELPWRLELELLQTLEGVARGQAAVVYRPDDAGDILLGSGTIRATTPLGAPIEEQPAPGTVGAVDADAIEQGEDAQP
;
A
#
# COMPACT_ATOMS: atom_id res chain seq x y z
N MET A 1 -19.90 -20.79 12.22
CA MET A 1 -18.95 -19.83 12.83
C MET A 1 -19.68 -18.54 13.14
N ARG A 2 -19.21 -17.78 14.13
CA ARG A 2 -19.65 -16.39 14.40
C ARG A 2 -18.70 -15.45 13.69
N VAL A 3 -19.21 -14.62 12.78
CA VAL A 3 -18.35 -13.80 11.93
C VAL A 3 -18.75 -12.32 11.92
N VAL A 4 -17.76 -11.45 11.77
CA VAL A 4 -17.94 -10.01 11.61
C VAL A 4 -17.82 -9.67 10.13
N ALA A 5 -18.89 -9.21 9.49
CA ALA A 5 -18.85 -8.68 8.14
C ALA A 5 -18.49 -7.19 8.17
N ALA A 6 -17.33 -6.84 7.61
CA ALA A 6 -16.88 -5.45 7.46
C ALA A 6 -17.63 -4.78 6.31
N MET A 7 -18.64 -3.97 6.66
CA MET A 7 -19.57 -3.37 5.70
C MET A 7 -19.20 -1.91 5.42
N SER A 8 -18.58 -1.67 4.27
CA SER A 8 -18.16 -0.33 3.84
C SER A 8 -19.31 0.53 3.26
N GLY A 9 -20.48 -0.05 3.02
CA GLY A 9 -21.57 0.59 2.28
C GLY A 9 -21.44 0.48 0.75
N GLY A 10 -20.50 -0.34 0.26
CA GLY A 10 -20.37 -0.72 -1.15
C GLY A 10 -21.02 -2.08 -1.46
N VAL A 11 -21.20 -2.36 -2.76
CA VAL A 11 -21.84 -3.58 -3.25
C VAL A 11 -21.10 -4.85 -2.84
N ASP A 12 -19.76 -4.85 -2.90
CA ASP A 12 -18.94 -6.02 -2.62
C ASP A 12 -19.06 -6.49 -1.17
N SER A 13 -19.00 -5.55 -0.22
CA SER A 13 -19.18 -5.84 1.20
C SER A 13 -20.61 -6.27 1.55
N ALA A 14 -21.59 -5.81 0.78
CA ALA A 14 -22.98 -6.22 0.94
C ALA A 14 -23.18 -7.68 0.53
N VAL A 15 -22.67 -8.06 -0.66
CA VAL A 15 -22.74 -9.44 -1.16
C VAL A 15 -21.88 -10.38 -0.30
N ALA A 16 -20.69 -9.94 0.14
CA ALA A 16 -19.86 -10.74 1.04
C ALA A 16 -20.59 -11.10 2.35
N ALA A 17 -21.32 -10.13 2.94
CA ALA A 17 -22.12 -10.37 4.14
C ALA A 17 -23.30 -11.33 3.86
N ALA A 18 -23.96 -11.20 2.72
CA ALA A 18 -25.06 -12.08 2.30
C ALA A 18 -24.58 -13.51 2.11
N ARG A 19 -23.50 -13.72 1.37
CA ARG A 19 -22.90 -15.05 1.15
C ARG A 19 -22.43 -15.73 2.44
N ALA A 20 -21.87 -14.96 3.38
CA ALA A 20 -21.52 -15.50 4.70
C ALA A 20 -22.76 -15.96 5.47
N LEU A 21 -23.87 -15.23 5.40
CA LEU A 21 -25.14 -15.61 6.02
C LEU A 21 -25.73 -16.85 5.34
N GLU A 22 -25.74 -16.92 4.00
CA GLU A 22 -26.21 -18.07 3.23
C GLU A 22 -25.39 -19.33 3.47
N ALA A 23 -24.08 -19.19 3.72
CA ALA A 23 -23.22 -20.29 4.14
C ALA A 23 -23.50 -20.78 5.57
N GLY A 24 -24.51 -20.23 6.26
CA GLY A 24 -24.94 -20.65 7.59
C GLY A 24 -24.11 -20.11 8.75
N HIS A 25 -23.37 -19.03 8.53
CA HIS A 25 -22.65 -18.36 9.62
C HIS A 25 -23.58 -17.44 10.42
N GLU A 26 -23.29 -17.27 11.71
CA GLU A 26 -23.89 -16.21 12.52
C GLU A 26 -23.15 -14.89 12.22
N VAL A 27 -23.81 -13.98 11.52
CA VAL A 27 -23.18 -12.76 10.98
C VAL A 27 -23.63 -11.54 11.76
N ILE A 28 -22.70 -10.66 12.12
CA ILE A 28 -22.98 -9.26 12.45
C ILE A 28 -22.34 -8.34 11.42
N GLY A 29 -23.00 -7.24 11.07
CA GLY A 29 -22.46 -6.19 10.24
C GLY A 29 -21.71 -5.14 11.08
N VAL A 30 -20.51 -4.76 10.65
CA VAL A 30 -19.73 -3.70 11.29
C VAL A 30 -19.27 -2.69 10.24
N HIS A 31 -19.66 -1.43 10.42
CA HIS A 31 -19.09 -0.31 9.67
C HIS A 31 -17.95 0.33 10.46
N LEU A 32 -16.81 0.56 9.79
CA LEU A 32 -15.64 1.17 10.38
C LEU A 32 -15.72 2.69 10.19
N ALA A 33 -15.90 3.45 11.28
CA ALA A 33 -15.77 4.90 11.25
C ALA A 33 -14.28 5.28 11.29
N LEU A 34 -13.75 5.79 10.17
CA LEU A 34 -12.32 6.09 9.99
C LEU A 34 -12.01 7.59 10.05
N SER A 35 -13.02 8.46 10.11
CA SER A 35 -12.83 9.91 10.18
C SER A 35 -13.80 10.55 11.18
N GLN A 36 -13.30 11.53 11.93
CA GLN A 36 -14.09 12.41 12.79
C GLN A 36 -14.26 13.83 12.19
N SER A 37 -13.72 14.09 10.98
CA SER A 37 -13.76 15.43 10.43
C SER A 37 -15.19 15.79 9.97
N PRO A 38 -15.66 17.02 10.26
CA PRO A 38 -16.95 17.51 9.77
C PRO A 38 -17.07 17.54 8.24
N GLU A 39 -15.93 17.51 7.52
CA GLU A 39 -15.85 17.50 6.06
C GLU A 39 -16.11 16.10 5.49
N ALA A 40 -15.70 15.04 6.18
CA ALA A 40 -16.05 13.66 5.83
C ALA A 40 -17.54 13.36 6.05
N VAL A 41 -18.21 14.19 6.85
CA VAL A 41 -19.65 14.12 7.17
C VAL A 41 -20.52 14.74 6.08
N ARG A 42 -19.96 15.52 5.15
CA ARG A 42 -20.74 16.19 4.08
C ARG A 42 -21.18 15.20 3.01
N ALA A 43 -22.46 15.31 2.62
CA ALA A 43 -23.01 14.57 1.49
C ALA A 43 -22.18 14.81 0.21
N GLY A 44 -21.74 13.72 -0.44
CA GLY A 44 -20.95 13.77 -1.67
C GLY A 44 -19.45 13.56 -1.51
N SER A 45 -18.92 13.32 -0.30
CA SER A 45 -17.53 12.87 -0.15
C SER A 45 -17.40 11.45 -0.72
N ARG A 46 -16.47 11.24 -1.65
CA ARG A 46 -16.23 9.93 -2.32
C ARG A 46 -15.31 8.99 -1.52
N GLY A 47 -15.15 9.20 -0.22
CA GLY A 47 -14.35 8.34 0.65
C GLY A 47 -15.17 7.17 1.19
N CYS A 48 -14.53 6.03 1.51
CA CYS A 48 -15.18 4.80 1.98
C CYS A 48 -15.74 4.85 3.42
N CYS A 49 -16.01 6.01 4.01
CA CYS A 49 -16.41 6.17 5.41
C CYS A 49 -17.31 7.39 5.65
N SER A 50 -18.17 7.73 4.67
CA SER A 50 -19.16 8.79 4.84
C SER A 50 -20.35 8.32 5.69
N LEU A 51 -21.14 9.27 6.23
CA LEU A 51 -22.41 8.92 6.89
C LEU A 51 -23.39 8.23 5.92
N GLU A 52 -23.32 8.54 4.63
CA GLU A 52 -24.10 7.90 3.60
C GLU A 52 -23.71 6.44 3.43
N ASP A 53 -22.41 6.12 3.42
CA ASP A 53 -21.90 4.75 3.36
C ASP A 53 -22.33 3.93 4.58
N SER A 54 -22.29 4.52 5.78
CA SER A 54 -22.79 3.88 6.99
C SER A 54 -24.30 3.63 6.94
N ALA A 55 -25.08 4.56 6.37
CA ALA A 55 -26.51 4.39 6.19
C ALA A 55 -26.84 3.31 5.13
N ASP A 56 -26.04 3.24 4.05
CA ASP A 56 -26.15 2.19 3.03
C ASP A 56 -25.87 0.81 3.64
N ALA A 57 -24.76 0.68 4.40
CA ALA A 57 -24.41 -0.55 5.09
C ALA A 57 -25.51 -0.99 6.06
N ARG A 58 -26.09 -0.07 6.83
CA ARG A 58 -27.21 -0.35 7.72
C ARG A 58 -28.44 -0.86 6.96
N ARG A 59 -28.82 -0.21 5.84
CA ARG A 59 -29.95 -0.66 5.02
C ARG A 59 -29.78 -2.08 4.50
N VAL A 60 -28.56 -2.46 4.11
CA VAL A 60 -28.25 -3.83 3.71
C VAL A 60 -28.35 -4.78 4.90
N ALA A 61 -27.78 -4.42 6.05
CA ALA A 61 -27.85 -5.24 7.26
C ALA A 61 -29.29 -5.47 7.74
N ASP A 62 -30.13 -4.43 7.72
CA ASP A 62 -31.56 -4.51 8.05
C ASP A 62 -32.28 -5.48 7.10
N LYS A 63 -31.94 -5.45 5.81
CA LYS A 63 -32.53 -6.34 4.79
C LYS A 63 -32.08 -7.79 4.97
N LEU A 64 -30.83 -8.02 5.37
CA LEU A 64 -30.30 -9.34 5.71
C LEU A 64 -30.80 -9.86 7.06
N GLY A 65 -31.42 -8.99 7.89
CA GLY A 65 -31.88 -9.34 9.22
C GLY A 65 -30.72 -9.57 10.21
N ILE A 66 -29.55 -8.98 9.98
CA ILE A 66 -28.36 -9.13 10.84
C ILE A 66 -28.18 -7.91 11.75
N PRO A 67 -27.63 -8.07 12.97
CA PRO A 67 -27.25 -6.95 13.83
C PRO A 67 -26.20 -6.08 13.15
N PHE A 68 -26.29 -4.75 13.32
CA PHE A 68 -25.36 -3.80 12.72
C PHE A 68 -24.81 -2.83 13.74
N TYR A 69 -23.49 -2.63 13.71
CA TYR A 69 -22.75 -1.75 14.61
C TYR A 69 -21.83 -0.81 13.81
N VAL A 70 -21.56 0.34 14.40
CA VAL A 70 -20.50 1.25 13.91
C VAL A 70 -19.38 1.25 14.95
N TRP A 71 -18.18 0.88 14.53
CA TRP A 71 -17.01 0.89 15.39
C TRP A 71 -16.09 2.04 15.01
N ASP A 72 -15.71 2.84 16.00
CA ASP A 72 -14.80 3.97 15.81
C ASP A 72 -13.34 3.48 15.84
N PHE A 73 -12.66 3.64 14.70
CA PHE A 73 -11.24 3.42 14.50
C PHE A 73 -10.52 4.70 14.02
N SER A 74 -11.18 5.87 14.08
CA SER A 74 -10.65 7.13 13.53
C SER A 74 -9.32 7.54 14.14
N GLY A 75 -9.12 7.34 15.43
CA GLY A 75 -7.86 7.61 16.11
C GLY A 75 -6.71 6.73 15.57
N ARG A 76 -6.94 5.41 15.47
CA ARG A 76 -5.96 4.48 14.89
C ARG A 76 -5.71 4.75 13.42
N PHE A 77 -6.76 5.01 12.65
CA PHE A 77 -6.63 5.32 11.23
C PHE A 77 -5.77 6.58 11.01
N LYS A 78 -5.98 7.61 11.84
CA LYS A 78 -5.13 8.81 11.79
C LYS A 78 -3.67 8.46 12.06
N ALA A 79 -3.38 7.76 13.16
CA ALA A 79 -2.01 7.47 13.59
C ALA A 79 -1.29 6.48 12.65
N ASP A 80 -1.97 5.36 12.31
CA ASP A 80 -1.34 4.24 11.61
C ASP A 80 -1.35 4.41 10.08
N VAL A 81 -2.31 5.18 9.52
CA VAL A 81 -2.47 5.32 8.07
C VAL A 81 -2.14 6.73 7.59
N ILE A 82 -2.81 7.76 8.16
CA ILE A 82 -2.64 9.13 7.66
C ILE A 82 -1.26 9.69 8.06
N ASP A 83 -0.89 9.59 9.33
CA ASP A 83 0.39 10.12 9.82
C ASP A 83 1.55 9.32 9.16
N ASN A 84 1.45 7.98 9.05
CA ASN A 84 2.42 7.16 8.31
C ASN A 84 2.55 7.57 6.83
N PHE A 85 1.43 7.89 6.17
CA PHE A 85 1.44 8.38 4.79
C PHE A 85 2.21 9.70 4.66
N VAL A 86 1.98 10.65 5.57
CA VAL A 86 2.68 11.94 5.60
C VAL A 86 4.17 11.75 5.89
N ASP A 87 4.52 10.92 6.88
CA ASP A 87 5.90 10.66 7.28
C ASP A 87 6.70 9.98 6.17
N SER A 88 6.08 9.03 5.44
CA SER A 88 6.72 8.37 4.30
C SER A 88 7.06 9.38 3.19
N TYR A 89 6.13 10.28 2.84
CA TYR A 89 6.41 11.32 1.86
C TYR A 89 7.46 12.32 2.34
N ALA A 90 7.53 12.58 3.63
CA ALA A 90 8.54 13.47 4.21
C ALA A 90 9.98 12.94 4.06
N ILE A 91 10.14 11.61 3.94
CA ILE A 91 11.44 10.94 3.70
C ILE A 91 11.63 10.50 2.24
N GLY A 92 10.76 10.93 1.32
CA GLY A 92 10.87 10.64 -0.12
C GLY A 92 10.38 9.26 -0.55
N GLU A 93 9.66 8.55 0.31
CA GLU A 93 8.93 7.32 -0.05
C GLU A 93 7.55 7.64 -0.61
N THR A 94 7.04 6.80 -1.49
CA THR A 94 5.68 6.88 -2.04
C THR A 94 4.87 5.68 -1.53
N PRO A 95 4.23 5.74 -0.35
CA PRO A 95 3.52 4.63 0.24
C PRO A 95 2.20 4.35 -0.47
N ASN A 96 1.69 3.12 -0.33
CA ASN A 96 0.30 2.80 -0.68
C ASN A 96 -0.55 2.75 0.61
N PRO A 97 -1.40 3.76 0.88
CA PRO A 97 -2.16 3.82 2.12
C PRO A 97 -3.22 2.71 2.24
N CYS A 98 -3.65 2.10 1.12
CA CYS A 98 -4.60 0.98 1.15
C CYS A 98 -3.96 -0.29 1.73
N LEU A 99 -2.69 -0.56 1.43
CA LEU A 99 -1.94 -1.64 2.08
C LEU A 99 -1.88 -1.41 3.59
N ARG A 100 -1.48 -0.22 4.02
CA ARG A 100 -1.37 0.12 5.44
C ARG A 100 -2.73 0.08 6.16
N CYS A 101 -3.82 0.50 5.50
CA CYS A 101 -5.17 0.39 6.03
C CYS A 101 -5.61 -1.08 6.20
N ASN A 102 -5.33 -1.93 5.22
CA ASN A 102 -5.61 -3.36 5.34
C ASN A 102 -4.81 -3.95 6.50
N GLU A 103 -3.50 -3.71 6.55
CA GLU A 103 -2.61 -4.19 7.59
C GLU A 103 -3.09 -3.79 8.99
N LYS A 104 -3.21 -2.48 9.27
CA LYS A 104 -3.36 -1.96 10.63
C LYS A 104 -4.80 -1.76 11.09
N ILE A 105 -5.73 -1.58 10.18
CA ILE A 105 -7.12 -1.27 10.54
C ILE A 105 -8.03 -2.46 10.32
N LYS A 106 -8.05 -3.03 9.10
CA LYS A 106 -9.00 -4.11 8.79
C LYS A 106 -8.57 -5.47 9.34
N PHE A 107 -7.25 -5.78 9.29
CA PHE A 107 -6.75 -7.11 9.64
C PHE A 107 -5.83 -7.14 10.87
N GLU A 108 -5.66 -5.99 11.55
CA GLU A 108 -5.13 -5.93 12.91
C GLU A 108 -6.24 -5.44 13.85
N ALA A 109 -6.57 -4.15 13.83
CA ALA A 109 -7.49 -3.58 14.83
C ALA A 109 -8.92 -4.17 14.79
N LEU A 110 -9.51 -4.37 13.61
CA LEU A 110 -10.85 -4.96 13.50
C LEU A 110 -10.82 -6.45 13.87
N LEU A 111 -9.83 -7.21 13.35
CA LEU A 111 -9.72 -8.64 13.63
C LEU A 111 -9.47 -8.88 15.12
N ASP A 112 -8.48 -8.21 15.73
CA ASP A 112 -8.19 -8.35 17.17
C ASP A 112 -9.40 -8.07 18.03
N ARG A 113 -10.14 -7.00 17.72
CA ARG A 113 -11.38 -6.67 18.42
C ARG A 113 -12.45 -7.73 18.22
N SER A 114 -12.57 -8.28 17.02
CA SER A 114 -13.54 -9.34 16.71
C SER A 114 -13.24 -10.61 17.50
N ILE A 115 -11.97 -11.05 17.49
CA ILE A 115 -11.53 -12.23 18.24
C ILE A 115 -11.73 -12.02 19.76
N ALA A 116 -11.37 -10.85 20.29
CA ALA A 116 -11.57 -10.50 21.71
C ALA A 116 -13.05 -10.52 22.12
N LEU A 117 -13.99 -10.30 21.20
CA LEU A 117 -15.43 -10.39 21.41
C LEU A 117 -15.99 -11.81 21.15
N GLY A 118 -15.13 -12.78 20.84
CA GLY A 118 -15.49 -14.18 20.63
C GLY A 118 -16.06 -14.50 19.25
N PHE A 119 -15.71 -13.70 18.23
CA PHE A 119 -15.96 -14.03 16.82
C PHE A 119 -14.81 -14.87 16.28
N ASP A 120 -15.14 -15.73 15.31
CA ASP A 120 -14.18 -16.68 14.72
C ASP A 120 -13.41 -16.07 13.54
N ALA A 121 -14.04 -15.16 12.78
CA ALA A 121 -13.44 -14.57 11.58
C ALA A 121 -14.05 -13.21 11.20
N VAL A 122 -13.33 -12.51 10.31
CA VAL A 122 -13.77 -11.29 9.64
C VAL A 122 -14.03 -11.59 8.17
N VAL A 123 -15.20 -11.17 7.69
CA VAL A 123 -15.63 -11.27 6.29
C VAL A 123 -15.48 -9.92 5.62
N THR A 124 -14.85 -9.87 4.45
CA THR A 124 -14.70 -8.62 3.67
C THR A 124 -15.03 -8.84 2.19
N GLY A 125 -15.37 -7.75 1.50
CA GLY A 125 -15.64 -7.74 0.06
C GLY A 125 -14.38 -7.61 -0.80
N HIS A 126 -13.25 -8.17 -0.39
CA HIS A 126 -12.05 -8.16 -1.23
C HIS A 126 -12.11 -9.22 -2.33
N TYR A 127 -11.72 -8.82 -3.54
CA TYR A 127 -11.55 -9.73 -4.68
C TYR A 127 -10.20 -10.45 -4.57
N ALA A 128 -10.17 -11.48 -3.77
CA ALA A 128 -9.06 -12.42 -3.65
C ALA A 128 -9.62 -13.77 -3.21
N GLN A 129 -9.01 -14.86 -3.62
CA GLN A 129 -9.42 -16.21 -3.24
C GLN A 129 -8.60 -16.66 -2.02
N LEU A 130 -9.25 -17.26 -1.03
CA LEU A 130 -8.60 -17.83 0.15
C LEU A 130 -9.18 -19.22 0.39
N HIS A 131 -8.39 -20.25 0.04
CA HIS A 131 -8.76 -21.66 0.19
C HIS A 131 -7.64 -22.40 0.94
N ASP A 132 -8.00 -23.10 2.00
CA ASP A 132 -7.06 -23.88 2.82
C ASP A 132 -5.83 -23.09 3.30
N GLY A 133 -6.02 -21.80 3.61
CA GLY A 133 -4.95 -20.89 4.04
C GLY A 133 -4.09 -20.34 2.90
N VAL A 134 -4.34 -20.76 1.65
CA VAL A 134 -3.63 -20.26 0.47
C VAL A 134 -4.35 -19.05 -0.11
N LEU A 135 -3.66 -17.91 -0.12
CA LEU A 135 -4.16 -16.68 -0.73
C LEU A 135 -3.79 -16.62 -2.21
N ARG A 136 -4.79 -16.38 -3.06
CA ARG A 136 -4.66 -16.34 -4.52
C ARG A 136 -5.25 -15.07 -5.09
N ARG A 137 -4.90 -14.75 -6.34
CA ARG A 137 -5.58 -13.69 -7.09
C ARG A 137 -7.08 -13.95 -7.18
N GLY A 138 -7.87 -12.89 -7.23
CA GLY A 138 -9.28 -12.96 -7.55
C GLY A 138 -9.51 -13.42 -9.00
N VAL A 139 -10.65 -14.07 -9.24
CA VAL A 139 -11.04 -14.51 -10.60
C VAL A 139 -11.23 -13.33 -11.55
N ASP A 140 -11.73 -12.21 -11.05
CA ASP A 140 -11.82 -10.96 -11.82
C ASP A 140 -10.48 -10.24 -11.83
N ALA A 141 -9.71 -10.40 -12.91
CA ALA A 141 -8.38 -9.81 -13.05
C ALA A 141 -8.38 -8.28 -13.00
N ASP A 142 -9.48 -7.62 -13.45
CA ASP A 142 -9.62 -6.15 -13.42
C ASP A 142 -9.95 -5.64 -12.01
N LYS A 143 -10.40 -6.53 -11.13
CA LYS A 143 -10.79 -6.22 -9.75
C LYS A 143 -9.91 -6.89 -8.71
N ASP A 144 -8.94 -7.71 -9.11
CA ASP A 144 -8.07 -8.41 -8.17
C ASP A 144 -7.47 -7.46 -7.13
N GLN A 145 -7.65 -7.82 -5.86
CA GLN A 145 -7.19 -7.08 -4.71
C GLN A 145 -6.20 -7.87 -3.85
N SER A 146 -5.71 -9.00 -4.35
CA SER A 146 -4.70 -9.79 -3.66
C SER A 146 -3.45 -8.98 -3.32
N TYR A 147 -3.06 -8.05 -4.21
CA TYR A 147 -1.95 -7.12 -4.00
C TYR A 147 -2.03 -6.38 -2.64
N VAL A 148 -3.19 -5.84 -2.28
CA VAL A 148 -3.35 -5.09 -1.02
C VAL A 148 -3.55 -5.99 0.21
N LEU A 149 -3.65 -7.30 0.01
CA LEU A 149 -3.71 -8.32 1.05
C LEU A 149 -2.36 -9.01 1.31
N GLY A 150 -1.34 -8.72 0.51
CA GLY A 150 0.00 -9.29 0.66
C GLY A 150 0.71 -8.96 1.97
N VAL A 151 0.16 -8.03 2.74
CA VAL A 151 0.66 -7.61 4.06
C VAL A 151 0.11 -8.45 5.23
N LEU A 152 -0.82 -9.38 4.97
CA LEU A 152 -1.42 -10.20 6.02
C LEU A 152 -0.48 -11.35 6.42
N THR A 153 -0.46 -11.63 7.72
CA THR A 153 0.21 -12.81 8.28
C THR A 153 -0.64 -14.07 8.11
N ASP A 154 -0.02 -15.26 8.24
CA ASP A 154 -0.76 -16.52 8.19
C ASP A 154 -1.79 -16.63 9.32
N GLU A 155 -1.49 -16.09 10.51
CA GLU A 155 -2.42 -16.03 11.63
C GLU A 155 -3.65 -15.17 11.29
N GLN A 156 -3.45 -14.00 10.67
CA GLN A 156 -4.55 -13.15 10.22
C GLN A 156 -5.39 -13.83 9.14
N LEU A 157 -4.74 -14.48 8.14
CA LEU A 157 -5.44 -15.19 7.07
C LEU A 157 -6.32 -16.33 7.60
N ALA A 158 -5.90 -17.04 8.65
CA ALA A 158 -6.69 -18.10 9.28
C ALA A 158 -8.05 -17.62 9.83
N HIS A 159 -8.19 -16.31 10.04
CA HIS A 159 -9.42 -15.66 10.52
C HIS A 159 -10.07 -14.73 9.49
N CYS A 160 -9.75 -14.89 8.20
CA CYS A 160 -10.30 -14.08 7.12
C CYS A 160 -11.22 -14.88 6.20
N MET A 161 -12.19 -14.20 5.62
CA MET A 161 -13.07 -14.74 4.57
C MET A 161 -13.25 -13.70 3.47
N PHE A 162 -13.07 -14.11 2.21
CA PHE A 162 -13.22 -13.28 1.00
C PHE A 162 -14.25 -13.87 0.03
N PRO A 163 -15.55 -13.86 0.39
CA PRO A 163 -16.57 -14.62 -0.35
C PRO A 163 -16.82 -14.17 -1.79
N VAL A 164 -16.31 -13.00 -2.21
CA VAL A 164 -16.51 -12.46 -3.57
C VAL A 164 -15.32 -12.72 -4.49
N GLY A 165 -14.23 -13.31 -3.99
CA GLY A 165 -12.99 -13.48 -4.74
C GLY A 165 -13.05 -14.48 -5.90
N ASP A 166 -14.03 -15.37 -5.93
CA ASP A 166 -14.29 -16.37 -6.95
C ASP A 166 -15.31 -15.93 -8.02
N THR A 167 -15.70 -14.66 -8.02
CA THR A 167 -16.81 -14.17 -8.86
C THR A 167 -16.43 -12.84 -9.51
N VAL A 168 -16.83 -12.65 -10.77
CA VAL A 168 -16.59 -11.41 -11.50
C VAL A 168 -17.54 -10.29 -11.06
N LYS A 169 -17.09 -9.05 -11.13
CA LYS A 169 -17.84 -7.87 -10.66
C LYS A 169 -19.26 -7.72 -11.24
N PRO A 170 -19.52 -7.98 -12.53
CA PRO A 170 -20.89 -7.91 -13.07
C PRO A 170 -21.87 -8.84 -12.36
N GLU A 171 -21.45 -10.08 -12.07
CA GLU A 171 -22.28 -11.08 -11.36
C GLU A 171 -22.56 -10.65 -9.92
N ILE A 172 -21.57 -10.07 -9.22
CA ILE A 172 -21.76 -9.50 -7.87
C ILE A 172 -22.79 -8.38 -7.88
N ARG A 173 -22.82 -7.54 -8.93
CA ARG A 173 -23.83 -6.49 -9.07
C ARG A 173 -25.22 -7.06 -9.36
N GLU A 174 -25.32 -8.10 -10.18
CA GLU A 174 -26.57 -8.82 -10.47
C GLU A 174 -27.13 -9.46 -9.21
N GLU A 175 -26.31 -10.21 -8.46
CA GLU A 175 -26.67 -10.81 -7.17
C GLU A 175 -27.16 -9.75 -6.15
N ALA A 176 -26.48 -8.61 -6.06
CA ALA A 176 -26.91 -7.51 -5.21
C ALA A 176 -28.25 -6.90 -5.66
N ALA A 177 -28.49 -6.82 -6.98
CA ALA A 177 -29.75 -6.33 -7.53
C ALA A 177 -30.91 -7.31 -7.27
N ASP A 178 -30.68 -8.60 -7.46
CA ASP A 178 -31.66 -9.67 -7.21
C ASP A 178 -32.01 -9.75 -5.73
N ALA A 179 -31.00 -9.62 -4.85
CA ALA A 179 -31.22 -9.45 -3.42
C ALA A 179 -31.89 -8.12 -3.08
N GLY A 180 -32.05 -7.19 -4.04
CA GLY A 180 -32.65 -5.86 -3.93
C GLY A 180 -31.86 -4.93 -3.01
N PHE A 181 -30.55 -5.02 -2.97
CA PHE A 181 -29.69 -4.08 -2.25
C PHE A 181 -29.62 -2.76 -3.02
N GLY A 182 -29.94 -1.64 -2.34
CA GLY A 182 -29.91 -0.31 -2.95
C GLY A 182 -28.51 0.13 -3.45
N VAL A 183 -27.48 -0.60 -3.06
CA VAL A 183 -26.06 -0.36 -3.43
C VAL A 183 -25.62 -1.07 -4.71
N ALA A 184 -26.47 -1.87 -5.36
CA ALA A 184 -26.12 -2.66 -6.55
C ALA A 184 -25.47 -1.83 -7.68
N ASN A 185 -25.96 -0.60 -7.90
CA ASN A 185 -25.45 0.31 -8.92
C ASN A 185 -24.52 1.41 -8.38
N LYS A 186 -24.11 1.32 -7.11
CA LYS A 186 -23.20 2.30 -6.52
C LYS A 186 -21.84 2.25 -7.23
N PRO A 187 -21.27 3.39 -7.63
CA PRO A 187 -19.92 3.44 -8.21
C PRO A 187 -18.89 2.86 -7.25
N ASP A 188 -17.84 2.26 -7.82
CA ASP A 188 -16.70 1.81 -7.03
C ASP A 188 -15.98 3.02 -6.41
N SER A 189 -15.42 2.82 -5.22
CA SER A 189 -14.56 3.83 -4.60
C SER A 189 -13.28 3.99 -5.42
N HIS A 190 -12.93 5.23 -5.73
CA HIS A 190 -11.70 5.60 -6.41
C HIS A 190 -10.91 6.52 -5.50
N ASP A 191 -9.58 6.53 -5.68
CA ASP A 191 -8.65 7.41 -4.97
C ASP A 191 -8.43 7.10 -3.47
N ILE A 192 -7.51 7.85 -2.88
CA ILE A 192 -7.17 7.78 -1.46
C ILE A 192 -8.35 8.30 -0.64
N CYS A 193 -8.94 7.44 0.18
CA CYS A 193 -10.22 7.71 0.86
C CYS A 193 -10.22 8.96 1.76
N PHE A 194 -9.06 9.39 2.28
CA PHE A 194 -8.92 10.60 3.10
C PHE A 194 -8.45 11.83 2.31
N ILE A 195 -8.30 11.72 0.98
CA ILE A 195 -8.02 12.82 0.04
C ILE A 195 -9.08 12.79 -1.08
N PRO A 196 -10.34 13.09 -0.75
CA PRO A 196 -11.48 12.85 -1.66
C PRO A 196 -11.47 13.74 -2.90
N ASP A 197 -10.69 14.82 -2.91
CA ASP A 197 -10.52 15.73 -4.04
C ASP A 197 -9.32 15.38 -4.93
N GLY A 198 -8.59 14.29 -4.60
CA GLY A 198 -7.41 13.83 -5.34
C GLY A 198 -6.20 14.76 -5.28
N ARG A 199 -6.25 15.85 -4.49
CA ARG A 199 -5.18 16.85 -4.39
C ARG A 199 -4.12 16.45 -3.36
N THR A 200 -3.48 15.30 -3.58
CA THR A 200 -2.47 14.74 -2.67
C THR A 200 -1.36 15.73 -2.33
N GLN A 201 -0.86 16.48 -3.32
CA GLN A 201 0.18 17.49 -3.15
C GLN A 201 -0.23 18.62 -2.17
N ALA A 202 -1.46 19.14 -2.32
CA ALA A 202 -1.98 20.16 -1.44
C ALA A 202 -2.20 19.63 -0.01
N PHE A 203 -2.68 18.40 0.12
CA PHE A 203 -2.84 17.74 1.41
C PHE A 203 -1.49 17.57 2.11
N LEU A 204 -0.48 17.02 1.44
CA LEU A 204 0.87 16.84 1.99
C LEU A 204 1.52 18.18 2.33
N GLY A 205 1.41 19.20 1.47
CA GLY A 205 1.92 20.55 1.73
C GLY A 205 1.32 21.18 2.98
N SER A 206 0.02 20.95 3.25
CA SER A 206 -0.64 21.44 4.48
C SER A 206 -0.13 20.75 5.76
N LYS A 207 0.42 19.53 5.65
CA LYS A 207 0.92 18.76 6.79
C LYS A 207 2.42 18.89 6.99
N ILE A 208 3.21 18.84 5.92
CA ILE A 208 4.67 18.85 5.96
C ILE A 208 5.21 20.29 5.96
N GLY A 209 4.47 21.24 5.36
CA GLY A 209 4.91 22.60 5.14
C GLY A 209 5.83 22.73 3.91
N LEU A 210 6.27 23.94 3.62
CA LEU A 210 7.19 24.23 2.52
C LEU A 210 8.60 23.75 2.87
N ARG A 211 9.20 22.97 1.98
CA ARG A 211 10.60 22.52 2.04
C ARG A 211 11.23 22.68 0.66
N PRO A 212 11.59 23.94 0.28
CA PRO A 212 12.13 24.24 -1.05
C PRO A 212 13.36 23.41 -1.36
N GLY A 213 13.48 22.99 -2.61
CA GLY A 213 14.58 22.19 -3.09
C GLY A 213 14.80 22.35 -4.61
N LEU A 214 15.68 21.55 -5.15
CA LEU A 214 16.14 21.66 -6.53
C LEU A 214 15.69 20.48 -7.38
N VAL A 215 15.29 20.75 -8.62
CA VAL A 215 15.15 19.72 -9.65
C VAL A 215 16.45 19.74 -10.45
N ARG A 216 17.10 18.57 -10.54
CA ARG A 216 18.33 18.36 -11.29
C ARG A 216 18.14 17.36 -12.41
N ASP A 217 18.88 17.50 -13.49
CA ASP A 217 18.97 16.44 -14.49
C ASP A 217 19.94 15.32 -14.07
N THR A 218 20.03 14.26 -14.86
CA THR A 218 20.96 13.13 -14.61
C THR A 218 22.43 13.53 -14.69
N GLY A 219 22.75 14.67 -15.26
CA GLY A 219 24.11 15.26 -15.27
C GLY A 219 24.42 16.07 -14.02
N GLY A 220 23.44 16.28 -13.14
CA GLY A 220 23.56 17.08 -11.90
C GLY A 220 23.32 18.58 -12.11
N GLU A 221 22.95 19.02 -13.31
CA GLU A 221 22.64 20.43 -13.59
C GLU A 221 21.26 20.78 -13.02
N THR A 222 21.14 21.94 -12.38
CA THR A 222 19.85 22.43 -11.83
C THR A 222 18.98 22.95 -12.98
N VAL A 223 17.79 22.37 -13.13
CA VAL A 223 16.84 22.69 -14.20
C VAL A 223 15.57 23.38 -13.71
N ALA A 224 15.24 23.30 -12.43
CA ALA A 224 14.12 24.00 -11.79
C ALA A 224 14.24 23.98 -10.27
N GLU A 225 13.30 24.67 -9.59
CA GLU A 225 13.09 24.67 -8.15
C GLU A 225 11.71 24.11 -7.83
N HIS A 226 11.50 23.64 -6.58
CA HIS A 226 10.20 23.15 -6.11
C HIS A 226 9.96 23.47 -4.63
N ASP A 227 8.70 23.39 -4.20
CA ASP A 227 8.27 23.71 -2.82
C ASP A 227 8.41 22.55 -1.83
N GLY A 228 8.71 21.33 -2.32
CA GLY A 228 8.92 20.13 -1.51
C GLY A 228 8.94 18.86 -2.34
N VAL A 229 9.82 17.92 -1.95
CA VAL A 229 9.97 16.61 -2.61
C VAL A 229 8.69 15.78 -2.56
N TYR A 230 7.84 15.99 -1.55
CA TYR A 230 6.54 15.32 -1.40
C TYR A 230 5.56 15.58 -2.56
N GLY A 231 5.85 16.55 -3.42
CA GLY A 231 5.10 16.84 -4.63
C GLY A 231 5.43 15.92 -5.80
N PHE A 232 6.39 15.00 -5.62
CA PHE A 232 6.92 14.18 -6.70
C PHE A 232 6.83 12.69 -6.37
N THR A 233 6.80 11.89 -7.43
CA THR A 233 6.83 10.42 -7.36
C THR A 233 7.69 9.90 -8.50
N VAL A 234 8.52 8.89 -8.26
CA VAL A 234 9.34 8.27 -9.31
C VAL A 234 8.44 7.75 -10.45
N GLY A 235 8.79 8.08 -11.68
CA GLY A 235 7.97 7.84 -12.87
C GLY A 235 6.99 8.98 -13.23
N GLN A 236 6.86 10.00 -12.39
CA GLN A 236 6.00 11.16 -12.70
C GLN A 236 6.51 11.93 -13.91
N ARG A 237 5.60 12.24 -14.85
CA ARG A 237 5.88 12.99 -16.08
C ARG A 237 5.30 14.41 -16.08
N LYS A 238 4.10 14.57 -15.46
CA LYS A 238 3.35 15.84 -15.49
C LYS A 238 3.61 16.63 -14.21
N GLY A 239 3.49 17.96 -14.30
CA GLY A 239 3.59 18.84 -13.11
C GLY A 239 5.01 19.01 -12.58
N LEU A 240 6.06 18.81 -13.40
CA LEU A 240 7.45 18.92 -13.00
C LEU A 240 7.95 20.38 -12.91
N GLY A 241 7.19 21.35 -13.42
CA GLY A 241 7.58 22.78 -13.42
C GLY A 241 8.78 23.11 -14.32
N LEU A 242 9.19 22.19 -15.22
CA LEU A 242 10.37 22.38 -16.06
C LEU A 242 10.14 23.43 -17.14
N PRO A 243 11.08 24.38 -17.36
CA PRO A 243 11.08 25.29 -18.50
C PRO A 243 11.13 24.52 -19.82
N ARG A 244 10.48 25.04 -20.86
CA ARG A 244 10.44 24.37 -22.17
C ARG A 244 11.82 24.25 -22.81
N GLU A 245 12.71 25.18 -22.54
CA GLU A 245 14.08 25.24 -23.04
C GLU A 245 14.94 24.08 -22.53
N THR A 246 14.63 23.51 -21.39
CA THR A 246 15.37 22.36 -20.79
C THR A 246 14.96 21.02 -21.36
N LEU A 247 13.92 20.97 -22.21
CA LEU A 247 13.29 19.70 -22.62
C LEU A 247 13.84 19.10 -23.91
N ASP A 248 14.78 19.72 -24.61
CA ASP A 248 15.32 19.23 -25.89
C ASP A 248 14.31 18.50 -26.82
N GLY A 249 13.00 18.78 -26.60
CA GLY A 249 11.89 18.12 -27.29
C GLY A 249 11.52 16.73 -26.74
N ARG A 250 12.18 16.23 -25.69
CA ARG A 250 11.93 14.90 -25.11
C ARG A 250 11.18 15.02 -23.77
N PRO A 251 10.25 14.10 -23.45
CA PRO A 251 9.62 14.03 -22.14
C PRO A 251 10.66 13.77 -21.06
N ARG A 252 10.47 14.41 -19.90
CA ARG A 252 11.24 14.12 -18.68
C ARG A 252 10.36 13.44 -17.64
N TYR A 253 11.00 12.64 -16.82
CA TYR A 253 10.38 11.83 -15.75
C TYR A 253 11.20 11.99 -14.49
N VAL A 254 10.54 11.95 -13.33
CA VAL A 254 11.24 11.82 -12.05
C VAL A 254 11.92 10.46 -11.99
N THR A 255 13.23 10.42 -11.84
CA THR A 255 14.02 9.19 -11.76
C THR A 255 14.47 8.88 -10.35
N ASP A 256 14.69 9.91 -9.52
CA ASP A 256 15.03 9.73 -8.09
C ASP A 256 14.56 10.92 -7.25
N ILE A 257 14.39 10.67 -5.95
CA ILE A 257 13.99 11.65 -4.95
C ILE A 257 14.89 11.46 -3.73
N ASP A 258 15.68 12.47 -3.42
CA ASP A 258 16.46 12.55 -2.18
C ASP A 258 15.83 13.61 -1.24
N ALA A 259 15.09 13.13 -0.26
CA ALA A 259 14.42 14.00 0.71
C ALA A 259 15.40 14.68 1.69
N HIS A 260 16.61 14.12 1.88
CA HIS A 260 17.61 14.70 2.77
C HIS A 260 18.22 15.98 2.17
N SER A 261 18.64 15.90 0.91
CA SER A 261 19.16 17.08 0.20
C SER A 261 18.05 17.97 -0.39
N GLY A 262 16.80 17.52 -0.40
CA GLY A 262 15.71 18.20 -1.09
C GLY A 262 15.86 18.16 -2.62
N THR A 263 16.53 17.13 -3.17
CA THR A 263 16.78 17.04 -4.61
C THR A 263 15.83 16.07 -5.28
N VAL A 264 15.22 16.50 -6.37
CA VAL A 264 14.45 15.66 -7.30
C VAL A 264 15.26 15.52 -8.59
N THR A 265 15.59 14.28 -8.99
CA THR A 265 16.30 14.04 -10.24
C THR A 265 15.32 13.72 -11.35
N VAL A 266 15.51 14.34 -12.52
CA VAL A 266 14.71 14.09 -13.71
C VAL A 266 15.58 13.57 -14.85
N GLY A 267 15.07 12.59 -15.58
CA GLY A 267 15.76 11.94 -16.68
C GLY A 267 14.83 11.59 -17.84
N THR A 268 15.33 10.77 -18.74
CA THR A 268 14.58 10.20 -19.85
C THR A 268 13.78 8.98 -19.42
N ARG A 269 13.02 8.37 -20.32
CA ARG A 269 12.30 7.13 -20.05
C ARG A 269 13.25 5.94 -19.82
N GLU A 270 14.38 5.95 -20.49
CA GLU A 270 15.41 4.93 -20.34
C GLU A 270 16.00 4.90 -18.93
N ASP A 271 16.12 6.06 -18.29
CA ASP A 271 16.65 6.21 -16.92
C ASP A 271 15.67 5.66 -15.85
N LEU A 272 14.42 5.36 -16.24
CA LEU A 272 13.43 4.71 -15.34
C LEU A 272 13.56 3.18 -15.31
N ARG A 273 14.39 2.58 -16.14
CA ARG A 273 14.47 1.12 -16.28
C ARG A 273 15.16 0.50 -15.07
N VAL A 274 14.45 -0.43 -14.45
CA VAL A 274 14.86 -1.15 -13.26
C VAL A 274 15.14 -2.61 -13.62
N GLY A 275 16.30 -3.11 -13.19
CA GLY A 275 16.71 -4.51 -13.35
C GLY A 275 16.66 -5.31 -12.05
N GLY A 276 16.63 -4.64 -10.89
CA GLY A 276 16.53 -5.29 -9.60
C GLY A 276 15.77 -4.47 -8.57
N ILE A 277 15.19 -5.16 -7.59
CA ILE A 277 14.46 -4.56 -6.47
C ILE A 277 14.96 -5.16 -5.17
N ILE A 278 15.17 -4.32 -4.16
CA ILE A 278 15.40 -4.73 -2.77
C ILE A 278 14.17 -4.29 -1.97
N ALA A 279 13.52 -5.27 -1.32
CA ALA A 279 12.37 -5.03 -0.46
C ALA A 279 12.62 -5.55 0.96
N ASP A 280 12.22 -4.77 1.95
CA ASP A 280 12.24 -5.12 3.38
C ASP A 280 10.82 -5.20 3.95
N ARG A 281 10.68 -5.27 5.29
CA ARG A 281 9.37 -5.30 5.97
C ARG A 281 8.48 -6.47 5.53
N LEU A 282 9.08 -7.62 5.31
CA LEU A 282 8.34 -8.84 5.00
C LEU A 282 7.63 -9.33 6.26
N LYS A 283 6.32 -9.59 6.15
CA LYS A 283 5.51 -10.12 7.26
C LYS A 283 5.09 -11.56 7.07
N ARG A 284 5.06 -12.00 5.83
CA ARG A 284 4.68 -13.36 5.46
C ARG A 284 5.52 -13.84 4.29
N LEU A 285 5.82 -15.11 4.31
CA LEU A 285 6.30 -15.86 3.17
C LEU A 285 5.54 -17.19 3.14
N ASP A 286 4.97 -17.54 1.98
CA ASP A 286 4.22 -18.78 1.82
C ASP A 286 5.07 -19.99 2.23
N PRO A 287 4.55 -20.91 3.07
CA PRO A 287 5.31 -22.09 3.55
C PRO A 287 5.81 -23.01 2.43
N GLU A 288 5.20 -22.95 1.23
CA GLU A 288 5.65 -23.73 0.09
C GLU A 288 6.91 -23.16 -0.59
N VAL A 289 7.33 -21.94 -0.24
CA VAL A 289 8.62 -21.41 -0.66
C VAL A 289 9.72 -22.20 0.02
N GLN A 290 10.35 -23.09 -0.72
CA GLN A 290 11.44 -23.91 -0.23
C GLN A 290 12.79 -23.27 -0.59
N GLY A 291 13.62 -23.08 0.43
CA GLY A 291 14.93 -22.47 0.25
C GLY A 291 14.90 -20.95 0.17
N ARG A 292 16.08 -20.36 -0.14
CA ARG A 292 16.28 -18.91 -0.16
C ARG A 292 16.24 -18.29 -1.56
N GLU A 293 16.14 -19.11 -2.60
CA GLU A 293 16.02 -18.68 -4.01
C GLU A 293 14.85 -19.36 -4.67
N PHE A 294 14.05 -18.61 -5.41
CA PHE A 294 12.89 -19.12 -6.13
C PHE A 294 12.52 -18.21 -7.31
N ASP A 295 11.95 -18.80 -8.35
CA ASP A 295 11.36 -18.05 -9.46
C ASP A 295 9.96 -17.60 -9.08
N CYS A 296 9.58 -16.39 -9.49
CA CYS A 296 8.30 -15.78 -9.17
C CYS A 296 7.87 -14.77 -10.23
N GLU A 297 6.65 -14.29 -10.10
CA GLU A 297 6.18 -13.05 -10.70
C GLU A 297 6.10 -11.96 -9.64
N VAL A 298 6.45 -10.73 -9.99
CA VAL A 298 6.39 -9.58 -9.09
C VAL A 298 5.46 -8.50 -9.63
N GLN A 299 4.64 -7.96 -8.73
CA GLN A 299 3.78 -6.81 -8.95
C GLN A 299 4.19 -5.68 -8.00
N VAL A 300 4.40 -4.47 -8.53
CA VAL A 300 4.88 -3.30 -7.77
C VAL A 300 3.86 -2.17 -7.65
N ARG A 301 2.65 -2.36 -8.17
CA ARG A 301 1.54 -1.40 -8.11
C ARG A 301 0.22 -2.13 -8.11
N ALA A 302 -0.78 -1.62 -7.40
CA ALA A 302 -2.11 -2.23 -7.30
C ALA A 302 -2.78 -2.48 -8.67
N HIS A 303 -2.59 -1.59 -9.64
CA HIS A 303 -3.09 -1.70 -11.02
C HIS A 303 -1.94 -1.79 -12.03
N GLY A 304 -0.88 -2.53 -11.69
CA GLY A 304 0.27 -2.77 -12.55
C GLY A 304 0.28 -4.17 -13.13
N GLY A 305 0.95 -4.34 -14.27
CA GLY A 305 1.27 -5.67 -14.76
C GLY A 305 2.27 -6.39 -13.87
N VAL A 306 2.37 -7.70 -14.02
CA VAL A 306 3.38 -8.53 -13.39
C VAL A 306 4.58 -8.72 -14.31
N VAL A 307 5.75 -8.95 -13.74
CA VAL A 307 6.97 -9.34 -14.48
C VAL A 307 7.61 -10.54 -13.81
N THR A 308 8.23 -11.40 -14.60
CA THR A 308 8.99 -12.54 -14.07
C THR A 308 10.26 -12.06 -13.39
N ALA A 309 10.58 -12.69 -12.28
CA ALA A 309 11.76 -12.38 -11.48
C ALA A 309 12.33 -13.65 -10.83
N ARG A 310 13.60 -13.58 -10.48
CA ARG A 310 14.23 -14.50 -9.54
C ARG A 310 14.36 -13.81 -8.20
N ALA A 311 13.79 -14.42 -7.18
CA ALA A 311 13.79 -13.92 -5.82
C ALA A 311 14.90 -14.59 -5.01
N ARG A 312 15.55 -13.82 -4.14
CA ARG A 312 16.50 -14.31 -3.14
C ARG A 312 16.18 -13.70 -1.78
N LEU A 313 16.09 -14.56 -0.75
CA LEU A 313 15.97 -14.13 0.64
C LEU A 313 17.35 -13.98 1.25
N VAL A 314 17.64 -12.80 1.77
CA VAL A 314 18.90 -12.46 2.43
C VAL A 314 18.63 -12.10 3.88
N ASP A 315 19.47 -12.61 4.80
CA ASP A 315 19.33 -12.28 6.21
C ASP A 315 19.44 -10.76 6.44
N ASP A 316 18.48 -10.23 7.16
CA ASP A 316 18.42 -8.82 7.56
C ASP A 316 17.96 -8.72 9.03
N PRO A 317 18.79 -9.20 9.97
CA PRO A 317 18.42 -9.30 11.38
C PRO A 317 18.48 -7.96 12.11
N ALA A 318 18.94 -6.88 11.45
CA ALA A 318 19.09 -5.59 12.09
C ALA A 318 17.74 -5.08 12.63
N PRO A 319 17.67 -4.67 13.91
CA PRO A 319 16.43 -4.17 14.51
C PRO A 319 16.03 -2.79 13.99
N VAL A 320 16.94 -2.11 13.29
CA VAL A 320 16.74 -0.78 12.71
C VAL A 320 17.15 -0.83 11.24
N THR A 321 16.31 -0.34 10.37
CA THR A 321 16.63 -0.23 8.93
C THR A 321 17.69 0.84 8.68
N PRO A 322 18.41 0.83 7.55
CA PRO A 322 19.36 1.88 7.19
C PRO A 322 18.75 3.30 7.19
N ALA A 323 17.43 3.42 6.97
CA ALA A 323 16.70 4.69 7.08
C ALA A 323 16.33 5.06 8.54
N GLY A 324 16.78 4.33 9.55
CA GLY A 324 16.53 4.61 10.96
C GLY A 324 15.18 4.12 11.49
N ARG A 325 14.38 3.40 10.69
CA ARG A 325 13.10 2.83 11.15
C ARG A 325 13.35 1.57 12.00
N VAL A 326 12.68 1.50 13.14
CA VAL A 326 12.63 0.28 13.95
C VAL A 326 11.73 -0.75 13.25
N LYS A 327 12.18 -2.00 13.14
CA LYS A 327 11.38 -3.11 12.61
C LYS A 327 10.23 -3.43 13.56
N GLU A 328 9.06 -3.75 13.00
CA GLU A 328 7.93 -4.25 13.78
C GLU A 328 8.18 -5.70 14.20
N ALA A 329 7.57 -6.13 15.31
CA ALA A 329 7.85 -7.45 15.90
C ALA A 329 7.40 -8.62 14.99
N ASP A 330 6.44 -8.38 14.10
CA ASP A 330 5.90 -9.34 13.14
C ASP A 330 6.63 -9.34 11.79
N GLU A 331 7.68 -8.51 11.63
CA GLU A 331 8.50 -8.52 10.42
C GLU A 331 9.51 -9.67 10.43
N LEU A 332 9.57 -10.38 9.29
CA LEU A 332 10.55 -11.45 9.11
C LEU A 332 12.00 -10.91 9.12
N PRO A 333 12.97 -11.70 9.59
CA PRO A 333 14.36 -11.29 9.66
C PRO A 333 15.08 -11.37 8.30
N TRP A 334 14.34 -11.19 7.21
CA TRP A 334 14.86 -11.26 5.85
C TRP A 334 14.51 -10.01 5.07
N ARG A 335 15.31 -9.73 4.04
CA ARG A 335 14.94 -8.87 2.92
C ARG A 335 14.81 -9.71 1.65
N LEU A 336 13.99 -9.25 0.74
CA LEU A 336 13.75 -9.86 -0.56
C LEU A 336 14.55 -9.10 -1.61
N GLU A 337 15.44 -9.79 -2.31
CA GLU A 337 16.15 -9.28 -3.48
C GLU A 337 15.54 -9.94 -4.72
N LEU A 338 15.13 -9.11 -5.68
CA LEU A 338 14.46 -9.52 -6.90
C LEU A 338 15.31 -9.13 -8.11
N GLU A 339 15.82 -10.12 -8.84
CA GLU A 339 16.39 -9.94 -10.16
C GLU A 339 15.25 -10.01 -11.19
N LEU A 340 15.00 -8.90 -11.87
CA LEU A 340 13.92 -8.82 -12.85
C LEU A 340 14.37 -9.40 -14.19
N LEU A 341 13.65 -10.39 -14.69
CA LEU A 341 13.90 -11.01 -15.99
C LEU A 341 13.24 -10.21 -17.14
N GLN A 342 12.37 -9.27 -16.77
CA GLN A 342 11.74 -8.30 -17.67
C GLN A 342 11.87 -6.90 -17.07
N THR A 343 12.06 -5.89 -17.89
CA THR A 343 12.27 -4.52 -17.45
C THR A 343 11.00 -3.91 -16.87
N LEU A 344 11.09 -3.34 -15.68
CA LEU A 344 10.10 -2.42 -15.13
C LEU A 344 10.56 -0.97 -15.28
N GLU A 345 9.60 -0.04 -15.34
CA GLU A 345 9.88 1.40 -15.42
C GLU A 345 9.21 2.13 -14.25
N GLY A 346 9.94 3.04 -13.62
CA GLY A 346 9.42 3.97 -12.63
C GLY A 346 8.92 3.27 -11.35
N VAL A 347 9.74 2.41 -10.77
CA VAL A 347 9.48 1.76 -9.48
C VAL A 347 9.83 2.71 -8.36
N ALA A 348 8.86 3.04 -7.49
CA ALA A 348 9.04 3.98 -6.40
C ALA A 348 9.34 3.27 -5.07
N ARG A 349 10.24 3.84 -4.27
CA ARG A 349 10.46 3.44 -2.88
C ARG A 349 9.19 3.67 -2.05
N GLY A 350 8.92 2.79 -1.09
CA GLY A 350 7.73 2.83 -0.25
C GLY A 350 6.51 2.10 -0.84
N GLN A 351 6.53 1.72 -2.14
CA GLN A 351 5.55 0.80 -2.71
C GLN A 351 5.82 -0.64 -2.24
N ALA A 352 4.83 -1.53 -2.38
CA ALA A 352 5.05 -2.95 -2.12
C ALA A 352 5.55 -3.66 -3.39
N ALA A 353 6.47 -4.60 -3.20
CA ALA A 353 6.74 -5.67 -4.13
C ALA A 353 6.00 -6.93 -3.63
N VAL A 354 4.94 -7.30 -4.34
CA VAL A 354 4.15 -8.51 -4.03
C VAL A 354 4.55 -9.60 -5.00
N VAL A 355 4.93 -10.76 -4.47
CA VAL A 355 5.43 -11.88 -5.25
C VAL A 355 4.40 -12.99 -5.35
N TYR A 356 4.28 -13.54 -6.53
CA TYR A 356 3.32 -14.57 -6.87
C TYR A 356 4.00 -15.76 -7.53
N ARG A 357 3.40 -16.92 -7.38
CA ARG A 357 3.70 -18.12 -8.17
C ARG A 357 2.53 -18.38 -9.12
N PRO A 358 2.78 -18.46 -10.43
CA PRO A 358 1.74 -18.83 -11.39
C PRO A 358 1.09 -20.16 -11.02
N ASP A 359 -0.25 -20.22 -11.12
CA ASP A 359 -1.04 -21.43 -10.85
C ASP A 359 -2.35 -21.36 -11.66
N ASP A 360 -2.80 -22.49 -12.20
CA ASP A 360 -3.99 -22.56 -13.07
C ASP A 360 -5.29 -22.16 -12.35
N ALA A 361 -5.35 -22.30 -11.02
CA ALA A 361 -6.51 -21.90 -10.20
C ALA A 361 -6.44 -20.44 -9.73
N GLY A 362 -5.54 -19.63 -10.29
CA GLY A 362 -5.21 -18.27 -9.89
C GLY A 362 -3.87 -18.22 -9.17
N ASP A 363 -3.02 -17.26 -9.56
CA ASP A 363 -1.66 -17.13 -9.03
C ASP A 363 -1.65 -17.08 -7.51
N ILE A 364 -0.77 -17.87 -6.90
CA ILE A 364 -0.61 -17.95 -5.46
C ILE A 364 0.23 -16.76 -4.98
N LEU A 365 -0.27 -16.02 -4.02
CA LEU A 365 0.49 -14.96 -3.37
C LEU A 365 1.49 -15.59 -2.40
N LEU A 366 2.79 -15.45 -2.69
CA LEU A 366 3.88 -15.98 -1.87
C LEU A 366 4.25 -15.07 -0.70
N GLY A 367 4.18 -13.77 -0.88
CA GLY A 367 4.52 -12.79 0.15
C GLY A 367 4.65 -11.38 -0.41
N SER A 368 4.98 -10.43 0.44
CA SER A 368 5.28 -9.06 0.02
C SER A 368 6.32 -8.40 0.91
N GLY A 369 7.00 -7.41 0.34
CA GLY A 369 7.87 -6.51 1.08
C GLY A 369 7.74 -5.07 0.58
N THR A 370 8.18 -4.11 1.38
CA THR A 370 8.21 -2.70 0.97
C THR A 370 9.50 -2.43 0.19
N ILE A 371 9.37 -1.86 -0.99
CA ILE A 371 10.50 -1.50 -1.86
C ILE A 371 11.35 -0.43 -1.18
N ARG A 372 12.58 -0.80 -0.83
CA ARG A 372 13.59 0.07 -0.22
C ARG A 372 14.50 0.71 -1.26
N ALA A 373 14.92 -0.09 -2.25
CA ALA A 373 15.82 0.35 -3.29
C ALA A 373 15.55 -0.37 -4.60
N THR A 374 16.02 0.22 -5.70
CA THR A 374 16.02 -0.37 -7.03
C THR A 374 17.41 -0.27 -7.62
N THR A 375 17.78 -1.23 -8.48
CA THR A 375 19.03 -1.17 -9.24
C THR A 375 18.73 -0.95 -10.73
N PRO A 376 19.54 -0.15 -11.42
CA PRO A 376 19.41 0.02 -12.88
C PRO A 376 19.51 -1.31 -13.62
N LEU A 377 18.96 -1.36 -14.82
CA LEU A 377 19.07 -2.52 -15.69
C LEU A 377 20.55 -2.87 -15.97
N GLY A 378 20.95 -4.12 -15.73
CA GLY A 378 22.29 -4.62 -15.93
C GLY A 378 23.30 -4.29 -14.82
N ALA A 379 22.86 -3.60 -13.76
CA ALA A 379 23.68 -3.44 -12.56
C ALA A 379 23.44 -4.61 -11.58
N PRO A 380 24.47 -5.03 -10.82
CA PRO A 380 24.29 -6.04 -9.77
C PRO A 380 23.32 -5.51 -8.71
N ILE A 381 22.61 -6.44 -8.06
CA ILE A 381 21.76 -6.10 -6.90
C ILE A 381 22.70 -5.89 -5.72
N GLU A 382 23.21 -4.69 -5.58
CA GLU A 382 24.03 -4.27 -4.44
C GLU A 382 23.26 -3.28 -3.59
N GLU A 383 23.44 -3.36 -2.29
CA GLU A 383 22.90 -2.40 -1.34
C GLU A 383 23.56 -1.03 -1.57
N GLN A 384 22.89 -0.16 -2.30
CA GLN A 384 23.28 1.24 -2.29
C GLN A 384 23.03 1.79 -0.88
N PRO A 385 24.01 2.48 -0.25
CA PRO A 385 23.78 3.14 1.01
C PRO A 385 22.55 4.05 0.87
N ALA A 386 21.66 4.03 1.87
CA ALA A 386 20.51 4.93 1.87
C ALA A 386 21.00 6.36 1.64
N PRO A 387 20.38 7.15 0.75
CA PRO A 387 20.75 8.52 0.55
C PRO A 387 20.73 9.24 1.91
N GLY A 388 21.88 9.73 2.39
CA GLY A 388 22.01 10.40 3.67
C GLY A 388 22.85 9.71 4.75
N THR A 389 23.36 8.49 4.57
CA THR A 389 24.43 7.97 5.40
C THR A 389 25.78 8.58 4.97
N VAL A 390 25.96 9.85 5.28
CA VAL A 390 27.31 10.41 5.38
C VAL A 390 27.99 9.68 6.54
N GLY A 391 29.15 9.08 6.29
CA GLY A 391 29.92 8.35 7.28
C GLY A 391 29.98 9.13 8.59
N ALA A 392 29.94 8.39 9.71
CA ALA A 392 30.04 8.97 11.04
C ALA A 392 31.12 10.06 11.01
N VAL A 393 30.71 11.30 11.24
CA VAL A 393 31.64 12.41 11.47
C VAL A 393 32.39 12.00 12.73
N ASP A 394 33.71 11.82 12.61
CA ASP A 394 34.57 11.52 13.72
C ASP A 394 34.24 12.47 14.89
N ALA A 395 33.74 11.90 15.98
CA ALA A 395 33.42 12.62 17.20
C ALA A 395 34.66 13.28 17.86
N ASP A 396 35.86 12.98 17.37
CA ASP A 396 37.11 13.50 17.87
C ASP A 396 37.50 14.89 17.33
N ALA A 397 36.72 15.48 16.44
CA ALA A 397 37.03 16.82 15.87
C ALA A 397 36.41 18.01 16.63
N ILE A 398 35.63 17.78 17.69
CA ILE A 398 34.94 18.86 18.44
C ILE A 398 35.68 19.28 19.74
N GLU A 399 36.71 18.55 20.17
CA GLU A 399 37.43 18.89 21.43
C GLU A 399 38.68 19.77 21.28
N GLN A 400 38.98 20.38 20.15
CA GLN A 400 40.15 21.25 20.00
C GLN A 400 39.82 22.67 19.56
N GLY A 401 38.87 23.32 20.22
CA GLY A 401 38.47 24.69 19.88
C GLY A 401 38.15 25.67 21.03
N GLU A 402 38.54 25.34 22.27
CA GLU A 402 38.49 26.29 23.39
C GLU A 402 39.88 26.45 23.98
N ASP A 403 40.64 27.43 23.50
CA ASP A 403 41.62 28.22 24.24
C ASP A 403 42.30 29.21 23.30
N ALA A 404 41.70 30.40 23.19
CA ALA A 404 42.45 31.63 22.92
C ALA A 404 41.55 32.89 23.18
N GLN A 405 41.60 33.40 24.37
CA GLN A 405 41.47 34.84 24.65
C GLN A 405 42.87 35.37 24.98
N PRO A 406 43.17 36.63 24.78
CA PRO A 406 42.62 37.69 25.61
C PRO A 406 41.76 38.74 24.85
#